data_b0c1af519c15c35db5d51511c2878c41
#
_entry.id   b0c1af519c15c35db5d51511c2878c41
#
_cell.length_a   1.000
_cell.length_b   1.000
_cell.length_c   1.000
_cell.angle_alpha   90.00
_cell.angle_beta   90.00
_cell.angle_gamma   90.00
#
_symmetry.space_group_name_H-M   'P 1'
#
loop_
_entity.id
_entity.type
_entity.pdbx_description
1 polymer ?
#
loop_
_entity_poly.entity_id
_entity_poly.type
_entity_poly.pdbx_seq_one_letter_code
_entity_poly.pdbx_strand_id
1 'polypeptide(L)'
;MSKLKTTQKRTSTLQKAAYILRPFLVYMVVKTAAMIVLAVLIPALPVQGISEWVEYHARQMNAIINAVASIIAASFLLSDFLIEAAVYGEVDIDTGKIRQFLRFLRSGFWGYGKVKPGAFVCVAFVGVISAFAFNFVITFLTGVFHADSAKYEQVETIQYSVPLWLGLILYGLISPMVEELVFRGVIYNRMKRFYSLSYCIVLSALLFGIFHANLPQFLYGTCMGILLALCYEKVPCFGAPVIFHMAANIAVFIAAAI
;
A
#
# COMPACT_ATOMS: atom_id res chain seq x y z
N MET A 1 2.46 -34.80 -0.82
CA MET A 1 1.96 -33.83 0.20
C MET A 1 2.25 -34.21 1.67
N SER A 2 3.11 -35.20 1.99
CA SER A 2 3.31 -35.66 3.38
C SER A 2 4.67 -35.35 4.02
N LYS A 3 5.59 -34.65 3.37
CA LYS A 3 6.96 -34.40 3.90
C LYS A 3 7.21 -32.95 4.40
N LEU A 4 6.23 -32.06 4.35
CA LEU A 4 6.38 -30.66 4.83
C LEU A 4 5.85 -30.43 6.26
N LYS A 5 5.38 -31.46 6.96
CA LYS A 5 4.80 -31.35 8.31
C LYS A 5 5.75 -31.60 9.48
N THR A 6 7.01 -31.89 9.25
CA THR A 6 7.89 -32.47 10.31
C THR A 6 9.09 -31.63 10.71
N THR A 7 9.01 -30.30 10.75
CA THR A 7 9.95 -29.51 11.57
C THR A 7 9.38 -28.14 11.89
N GLN A 8 8.23 -28.08 12.49
CA GLN A 8 7.78 -26.87 13.17
C GLN A 8 8.55 -26.77 14.50
N LYS A 9 9.85 -26.34 14.43
CA LYS A 9 10.55 -25.80 15.60
C LYS A 9 9.61 -24.77 16.22
N ARG A 10 9.32 -24.87 17.53
CA ARG A 10 8.54 -23.87 18.27
C ARG A 10 9.21 -22.52 18.09
N THR A 11 8.81 -21.76 17.07
CA THR A 11 9.27 -20.39 16.88
C THR A 11 8.76 -19.56 18.03
N SER A 12 9.66 -18.83 18.70
CA SER A 12 9.29 -17.95 19.81
C SER A 12 8.36 -16.84 19.31
N THR A 13 7.57 -16.26 20.21
CA THR A 13 6.70 -15.13 19.89
C THR A 13 7.49 -13.97 19.28
N LEU A 14 8.69 -13.71 19.78
CA LEU A 14 9.61 -12.69 19.25
C LEU A 14 10.02 -12.99 17.79
N GLN A 15 10.34 -14.25 17.48
CA GLN A 15 10.69 -14.64 16.10
C GLN A 15 9.53 -14.47 15.12
N LYS A 16 8.30 -14.78 15.54
CA LYS A 16 7.11 -14.54 14.73
C LYS A 16 6.88 -13.06 14.49
N ALA A 17 6.95 -12.25 15.54
CA ALA A 17 6.82 -10.81 15.44
C ALA A 17 7.89 -10.20 14.51
N ALA A 18 9.15 -10.60 14.68
CA ALA A 18 10.25 -10.15 13.83
C ALA A 18 10.03 -10.53 12.36
N TYR A 19 9.58 -11.76 12.08
CA TYR A 19 9.30 -12.22 10.72
C TYR A 19 8.18 -11.41 10.04
N ILE A 20 7.14 -11.07 10.80
CA ILE A 20 5.98 -10.30 10.31
C ILE A 20 6.31 -8.83 10.12
N LEU A 21 7.01 -8.22 11.10
CA LEU A 21 7.27 -6.78 11.10
C LEU A 21 8.48 -6.37 10.26
N ARG A 22 9.42 -7.31 9.99
CA ARG A 22 10.59 -7.02 9.16
C ARG A 22 10.28 -6.33 7.84
N PRO A 23 9.29 -6.77 7.02
CA PRO A 23 8.94 -6.08 5.77
C PRO A 23 8.52 -4.63 5.99
N PHE A 24 7.71 -4.38 7.02
CA PHE A 24 7.30 -3.03 7.38
C PHE A 24 8.49 -2.14 7.72
N LEU A 25 9.39 -2.61 8.59
CA LEU A 25 10.57 -1.88 8.98
C LEU A 25 11.53 -1.64 7.80
N VAL A 26 11.75 -2.67 6.97
CA VAL A 26 12.57 -2.53 5.74
C VAL A 26 11.97 -1.49 4.81
N TYR A 27 10.66 -1.55 4.56
CA TYR A 27 9.97 -0.58 3.73
C TYR A 27 10.13 0.84 4.27
N MET A 28 9.88 1.06 5.56
CA MET A 28 9.98 2.38 6.18
C MET A 28 11.41 2.95 6.13
N VAL A 29 12.40 2.14 6.49
CA VAL A 29 13.81 2.57 6.50
C VAL A 29 14.31 2.88 5.09
N VAL A 30 14.06 1.97 4.13
CA VAL A 30 14.50 2.16 2.73
C VAL A 30 13.78 3.33 2.08
N LYS A 31 12.47 3.47 2.28
CA LYS A 31 11.69 4.62 1.78
C LYS A 31 12.25 5.94 2.31
N THR A 32 12.43 6.04 3.63
CA THR A 32 12.96 7.27 4.26
C THR A 32 14.36 7.59 3.77
N ALA A 33 15.26 6.60 3.72
CA ALA A 33 16.60 6.78 3.19
C ALA A 33 16.59 7.24 1.71
N ALA A 34 15.77 6.61 0.87
CA ALA A 34 15.63 6.98 -0.52
C ALA A 34 15.06 8.41 -0.68
N MET A 35 14.07 8.80 0.14
CA MET A 35 13.55 10.17 0.13
C MET A 35 14.63 11.19 0.45
N ILE A 36 15.43 10.96 1.50
CA ILE A 36 16.52 11.86 1.91
C ILE A 36 17.58 11.95 0.78
N VAL A 37 18.01 10.80 0.26
CA VAL A 37 19.01 10.76 -0.81
C VAL A 37 18.52 11.49 -2.06
N LEU A 38 17.30 11.24 -2.52
CA LEU A 38 16.74 11.90 -3.70
C LEU A 38 16.55 13.41 -3.48
N ALA A 39 16.08 13.83 -2.30
CA ALA A 39 15.90 15.23 -1.95
C ALA A 39 17.23 16.03 -1.93
N VAL A 40 18.34 15.36 -1.62
CA VAL A 40 19.67 15.99 -1.63
C VAL A 40 20.31 15.93 -3.02
N LEU A 41 20.23 14.78 -3.71
CA LEU A 41 20.93 14.57 -4.97
C LEU A 41 20.29 15.33 -6.13
N ILE A 42 18.96 15.42 -6.20
CA ILE A 42 18.30 16.04 -7.36
C ILE A 42 18.67 17.53 -7.51
N PRO A 43 18.60 18.38 -6.45
CA PRO A 43 19.03 19.77 -6.56
C PRO A 43 20.54 19.93 -6.80
N ALA A 44 21.34 18.94 -6.43
CA ALA A 44 22.81 18.96 -6.59
C ALA A 44 23.28 18.48 -7.96
N LEU A 45 22.39 18.07 -8.87
CA LEU A 45 22.75 17.67 -10.22
C LEU A 45 23.43 18.84 -10.96
N PRO A 46 24.51 18.60 -11.75
CA PRO A 46 25.22 19.63 -12.48
C PRO A 46 24.46 20.08 -13.75
N VAL A 47 23.20 20.46 -13.56
CA VAL A 47 22.31 20.97 -14.61
C VAL A 47 21.97 22.40 -14.27
N GLN A 48 22.25 23.33 -15.18
CA GLN A 48 22.02 24.75 -14.97
C GLN A 48 20.54 25.03 -14.66
N GLY A 49 20.28 25.77 -13.59
CA GLY A 49 18.92 26.14 -13.15
C GLY A 49 18.11 25.03 -12.46
N ILE A 50 18.68 23.83 -12.24
CA ILE A 50 17.93 22.71 -11.64
C ILE A 50 17.50 23.00 -10.19
N SER A 51 18.34 23.64 -9.39
CA SER A 51 18.03 23.98 -8.01
C SER A 51 16.85 24.94 -7.91
N GLU A 52 16.86 26.00 -8.72
CA GLU A 52 15.79 26.99 -8.80
C GLU A 52 14.48 26.38 -9.31
N TRP A 53 14.59 25.50 -10.32
CA TRP A 53 13.44 24.79 -10.86
C TRP A 53 12.83 23.84 -9.80
N VAL A 54 13.65 23.12 -9.05
CA VAL A 54 13.20 22.22 -7.95
C VAL A 54 12.55 23.02 -6.85
N GLU A 55 13.08 24.18 -6.47
CA GLU A 55 12.49 25.06 -5.46
C GLU A 55 11.13 25.58 -5.92
N TYR A 56 11.03 26.05 -7.17
CA TYR A 56 9.76 26.53 -7.75
C TYR A 56 8.69 25.43 -7.82
N HIS A 57 9.09 24.17 -8.07
CA HIS A 57 8.19 23.02 -8.15
C HIS A 57 8.25 22.11 -6.91
N ALA A 58 8.61 22.64 -5.74
CA ALA A 58 8.91 21.84 -4.54
C ALA A 58 7.80 20.86 -4.14
N ARG A 59 6.52 21.25 -4.28
CA ARG A 59 5.39 20.37 -3.95
C ARG A 59 5.29 19.16 -4.88
N GLN A 60 5.40 19.40 -6.20
CA GLN A 60 5.40 18.32 -7.20
C GLN A 60 6.61 17.41 -7.03
N MET A 61 7.79 17.99 -6.79
CA MET A 61 9.02 17.23 -6.55
C MET A 61 8.91 16.35 -5.30
N ASN A 62 8.38 16.87 -4.19
CA ASN A 62 8.15 16.07 -2.99
C ASN A 62 7.21 14.89 -3.25
N ALA A 63 6.13 15.10 -4.02
CA ALA A 63 5.21 14.03 -4.39
C ALA A 63 5.89 12.96 -5.25
N ILE A 64 6.67 13.37 -6.25
CA ILE A 64 7.43 12.46 -7.13
C ILE A 64 8.50 11.70 -6.33
N ILE A 65 9.29 12.38 -5.50
CA ILE A 65 10.30 11.77 -4.64
C ILE A 65 9.68 10.72 -3.72
N ASN A 66 8.54 11.05 -3.09
CA ASN A 66 7.83 10.11 -2.23
C ASN A 66 7.37 8.85 -3.00
N ALA A 67 6.84 9.00 -4.21
CA ALA A 67 6.41 7.88 -5.04
C ALA A 67 7.60 7.03 -5.51
N VAL A 68 8.68 7.66 -6.00
CA VAL A 68 9.91 6.96 -6.43
C VAL A 68 10.55 6.22 -5.25
N ALA A 69 10.67 6.86 -4.09
CA ALA A 69 11.18 6.23 -2.87
C ALA A 69 10.32 5.04 -2.43
N SER A 70 9.00 5.15 -2.58
CA SER A 70 8.07 4.04 -2.29
C SER A 70 8.27 2.86 -3.24
N ILE A 71 8.47 3.11 -4.53
CA ILE A 71 8.78 2.07 -5.53
C ILE A 71 10.13 1.41 -5.22
N ILE A 72 11.16 2.20 -4.91
CA ILE A 72 12.48 1.69 -4.50
C ILE A 72 12.32 0.78 -3.29
N ALA A 73 11.66 1.23 -2.23
CA ALA A 73 11.44 0.43 -1.02
C ALA A 73 10.65 -0.86 -1.30
N ALA A 74 9.60 -0.79 -2.11
CA ALA A 74 8.83 -1.97 -2.51
C ALA A 74 9.66 -2.98 -3.32
N SER A 75 10.62 -2.52 -4.15
CA SER A 75 11.50 -3.38 -4.92
C SER A 75 12.37 -4.30 -4.03
N PHE A 76 12.77 -3.83 -2.85
CA PHE A 76 13.47 -4.66 -1.86
C PHE A 76 12.58 -5.78 -1.30
N LEU A 77 11.27 -5.61 -1.32
CA LEU A 77 10.30 -6.59 -0.86
C LEU A 77 9.75 -7.49 -1.98
N LEU A 78 10.14 -7.26 -3.23
CA LEU A 78 9.62 -8.01 -4.38
C LEU A 78 9.87 -9.52 -4.24
N SER A 79 11.03 -9.92 -3.74
CA SER A 79 11.33 -11.35 -3.51
C SER A 79 10.45 -11.94 -2.42
N ASP A 80 10.24 -11.22 -1.32
CA ASP A 80 9.34 -11.62 -0.23
C ASP A 80 7.91 -11.75 -0.75
N PHE A 81 7.45 -10.77 -1.54
CA PHE A 81 6.13 -10.78 -2.18
C PHE A 81 5.94 -12.01 -3.09
N LEU A 82 6.88 -12.28 -3.98
CA LEU A 82 6.79 -13.42 -4.90
C LEU A 82 6.77 -14.77 -4.16
N ILE A 83 7.51 -14.91 -3.06
CA ILE A 83 7.48 -16.09 -2.19
C ILE A 83 6.10 -16.25 -1.55
N GLU A 84 5.53 -15.19 -1.00
CA GLU A 84 4.20 -15.24 -0.39
C GLU A 84 3.11 -15.51 -1.44
N ALA A 85 3.15 -14.86 -2.59
CA ALA A 85 2.24 -15.10 -3.70
C ALA A 85 2.28 -16.56 -4.18
N ALA A 86 3.47 -17.17 -4.23
CA ALA A 86 3.63 -18.57 -4.58
C ALA A 86 3.03 -19.52 -3.53
N VAL A 87 3.19 -19.22 -2.24
CA VAL A 87 2.61 -20.03 -1.13
C VAL A 87 1.07 -20.03 -1.21
N TYR A 88 0.47 -18.94 -1.61
CA TYR A 88 -0.99 -18.81 -1.74
C TYR A 88 -1.52 -19.13 -3.15
N GLY A 89 -0.66 -19.68 -4.03
CA GLY A 89 -1.07 -20.18 -5.35
C GLY A 89 -1.29 -19.10 -6.40
N GLU A 90 -0.80 -17.89 -6.14
CA GLU A 90 -0.88 -16.77 -7.08
C GLU A 90 0.23 -16.76 -8.14
N VAL A 91 1.31 -17.55 -7.92
CA VAL A 91 2.48 -17.67 -8.81
C VAL A 91 3.13 -19.06 -8.70
N ASP A 92 3.65 -19.59 -9.81
CA ASP A 92 4.49 -20.81 -9.86
C ASP A 92 5.95 -20.51 -9.47
N ILE A 93 6.55 -21.36 -8.63
CA ILE A 93 7.90 -21.17 -8.07
C ILE A 93 9.03 -21.46 -9.09
N ASP A 94 8.72 -22.10 -10.21
CA ASP A 94 9.70 -22.79 -11.07
C ASP A 94 10.44 -21.93 -12.09
N THR A 95 10.46 -20.61 -11.94
CA THR A 95 11.06 -19.67 -12.91
C THR A 95 11.87 -18.55 -12.25
N GLY A 96 12.86 -17.99 -12.96
CA GLY A 96 13.63 -16.84 -12.48
C GLY A 96 12.72 -15.66 -12.07
N LYS A 97 13.14 -14.86 -11.07
CA LYS A 97 12.35 -13.80 -10.42
C LYS A 97 11.63 -12.86 -11.42
N ILE A 98 12.29 -12.49 -12.51
CA ILE A 98 11.69 -11.59 -13.53
C ILE A 98 10.55 -12.32 -14.26
N ARG A 99 10.74 -13.57 -14.69
CA ARG A 99 9.69 -14.34 -15.37
C ARG A 99 8.51 -14.60 -14.43
N GLN A 100 8.79 -14.88 -13.17
CA GLN A 100 7.79 -15.09 -12.13
C GLN A 100 6.94 -13.82 -11.93
N PHE A 101 7.58 -12.66 -11.85
CA PHE A 101 6.92 -11.37 -11.74
C PHE A 101 6.07 -11.04 -12.98
N LEU A 102 6.61 -11.24 -14.19
CA LEU A 102 5.86 -11.01 -15.43
C LEU A 102 4.64 -11.95 -15.56
N ARG A 103 4.79 -13.21 -15.13
CA ARG A 103 3.67 -14.17 -15.10
C ARG A 103 2.63 -13.76 -14.07
N PHE A 104 3.06 -13.28 -12.90
CA PHE A 104 2.16 -12.71 -11.90
C PHE A 104 1.37 -11.52 -12.47
N LEU A 105 2.02 -10.54 -13.09
CA LEU A 105 1.33 -9.39 -13.70
C LEU A 105 0.33 -9.81 -14.78
N ARG A 106 0.65 -10.83 -15.59
CA ARG A 106 -0.20 -11.28 -16.69
C ARG A 106 -1.43 -12.05 -16.23
N SER A 107 -1.32 -12.86 -15.20
CA SER A 107 -2.38 -13.80 -14.81
C SER A 107 -2.62 -13.89 -13.31
N GLY A 108 -1.59 -13.92 -12.47
CA GLY A 108 -1.72 -14.03 -11.01
C GLY A 108 -2.43 -12.83 -10.40
N PHE A 109 -2.13 -11.64 -10.86
CA PHE A 109 -2.80 -10.40 -10.45
C PHE A 109 -4.32 -10.48 -10.64
N TRP A 110 -4.78 -11.11 -11.70
CA TRP A 110 -6.20 -11.29 -12.07
C TRP A 110 -6.82 -12.61 -11.58
N GLY A 111 -6.11 -13.39 -10.76
CA GLY A 111 -6.59 -14.65 -10.22
C GLY A 111 -6.67 -15.80 -11.22
N TYR A 112 -5.81 -15.79 -12.24
CA TYR A 112 -5.73 -16.86 -13.26
C TYR A 112 -7.09 -17.20 -13.92
N GLY A 113 -7.93 -16.18 -14.17
CA GLY A 113 -9.25 -16.39 -14.78
C GLY A 113 -10.31 -16.96 -13.83
N LYS A 114 -10.00 -17.18 -12.56
CA LYS A 114 -10.96 -17.67 -11.56
C LYS A 114 -11.92 -16.57 -11.09
N VAL A 115 -11.52 -15.31 -11.26
CA VAL A 115 -12.32 -14.13 -10.87
C VAL A 115 -13.04 -13.56 -12.09
N LYS A 116 -14.35 -13.41 -12.00
CA LYS A 116 -15.15 -12.83 -13.07
C LYS A 116 -14.90 -11.32 -13.20
N PRO A 117 -14.82 -10.74 -14.42
CA PRO A 117 -14.59 -9.30 -14.60
C PRO A 117 -15.56 -8.40 -13.82
N GLY A 118 -16.83 -8.78 -13.71
CA GLY A 118 -17.83 -8.06 -12.93
C GLY A 118 -17.49 -7.93 -11.44
N ALA A 119 -16.70 -8.84 -10.87
CA ALA A 119 -16.25 -8.73 -9.48
C ALA A 119 -15.34 -7.51 -9.29
N PHE A 120 -14.48 -7.18 -10.26
CA PHE A 120 -13.61 -6.00 -10.19
C PHE A 120 -14.41 -4.69 -10.25
N VAL A 121 -15.49 -4.66 -11.04
CA VAL A 121 -16.42 -3.53 -11.08
C VAL A 121 -17.11 -3.34 -9.71
N CYS A 122 -17.63 -4.43 -9.13
CA CYS A 122 -18.21 -4.39 -7.79
C CYS A 122 -17.21 -3.94 -6.74
N VAL A 123 -15.98 -4.46 -6.78
CA VAL A 123 -14.89 -4.11 -5.86
C VAL A 123 -14.54 -2.62 -5.97
N ALA A 124 -14.39 -2.08 -7.18
CA ALA A 124 -14.15 -0.66 -7.41
C ALA A 124 -15.29 0.21 -6.85
N PHE A 125 -16.54 -0.17 -7.13
CA PHE A 125 -17.72 0.56 -6.64
C PHE A 125 -17.80 0.57 -5.11
N VAL A 126 -17.58 -0.58 -4.47
CA VAL A 126 -17.52 -0.67 -3.00
C VAL A 126 -16.38 0.18 -2.45
N GLY A 127 -15.21 0.22 -3.12
CA GLY A 127 -14.08 1.07 -2.76
C GLY A 127 -14.45 2.55 -2.74
N VAL A 128 -15.10 3.03 -3.80
CA VAL A 128 -15.57 4.43 -3.90
C VAL A 128 -16.56 4.77 -2.78
N ILE A 129 -17.60 3.95 -2.60
CA ILE A 129 -18.60 4.19 -1.55
C ILE A 129 -17.95 4.21 -0.16
N SER A 130 -17.09 3.24 0.12
CA SER A 130 -16.41 3.15 1.42
C SER A 130 -15.51 4.35 1.68
N ALA A 131 -14.81 4.84 0.66
CA ALA A 131 -13.94 6.01 0.77
C ALA A 131 -14.73 7.25 1.19
N PHE A 132 -15.84 7.56 0.51
CA PHE A 132 -16.68 8.70 0.87
C PHE A 132 -17.36 8.53 2.24
N ALA A 133 -17.88 7.33 2.54
CA ALA A 133 -18.52 7.05 3.81
C ALA A 133 -17.55 7.24 4.99
N PHE A 134 -16.35 6.67 4.91
CA PHE A 134 -15.37 6.83 5.98
C PHE A 134 -14.80 8.23 6.05
N ASN A 135 -14.53 8.88 4.92
CA ASN A 135 -14.10 10.28 4.93
C ASN A 135 -15.13 11.17 5.63
N PHE A 136 -16.41 11.04 5.28
CA PHE A 136 -17.49 11.79 5.96
C PHE A 136 -17.52 11.51 7.46
N VAL A 137 -17.53 10.23 7.89
CA VAL A 137 -17.60 9.85 9.30
C VAL A 137 -16.37 10.36 10.07
N ILE A 138 -15.16 10.18 9.53
CA ILE A 138 -13.93 10.58 10.21
C ILE A 138 -13.84 12.10 10.31
N THR A 139 -14.16 12.84 9.24
CA THR A 139 -14.20 14.31 9.26
C THR A 139 -15.21 14.82 10.27
N PHE A 140 -16.40 14.21 10.32
CA PHE A 140 -17.42 14.56 11.33
C PHE A 140 -16.91 14.31 12.76
N LEU A 141 -16.34 13.13 13.02
CA LEU A 141 -15.83 12.78 14.36
C LEU A 141 -14.66 13.67 14.77
N THR A 142 -13.69 13.91 13.89
CA THR A 142 -12.55 14.78 14.19
C THR A 142 -12.99 16.22 14.46
N GLY A 143 -13.98 16.73 13.74
CA GLY A 143 -14.58 18.04 13.99
C GLY A 143 -15.31 18.12 15.34
N VAL A 144 -16.14 17.12 15.68
CA VAL A 144 -16.87 17.07 16.96
C VAL A 144 -15.90 17.01 18.16
N PHE A 145 -14.83 16.22 18.05
CA PHE A 145 -13.86 16.05 19.14
C PHE A 145 -12.70 17.05 19.10
N HIS A 146 -12.73 18.04 18.20
CA HIS A 146 -11.63 18.99 17.99
C HIS A 146 -10.27 18.30 17.87
N ALA A 147 -10.27 17.13 17.21
CA ALA A 147 -9.10 16.29 17.01
C ALA A 147 -8.33 16.71 15.74
N ASP A 148 -8.24 18.03 15.49
CA ASP A 148 -7.53 18.58 14.36
C ASP A 148 -6.05 18.26 14.45
N SER A 149 -5.48 17.89 13.33
CA SER A 149 -4.08 17.52 13.23
C SER A 149 -3.38 18.44 12.22
N ALA A 150 -2.57 19.35 12.71
CA ALA A 150 -1.75 20.22 11.84
C ALA A 150 -0.92 19.40 10.84
N LYS A 151 -0.51 18.19 11.22
CA LYS A 151 0.17 17.26 10.32
C LYS A 151 -0.75 16.73 9.22
N TYR A 152 -2.02 16.49 9.51
CA TYR A 152 -3.00 16.06 8.50
C TYR A 152 -3.24 17.17 7.49
N GLU A 153 -3.49 18.41 7.93
CA GLU A 153 -3.68 19.58 7.08
C GLU A 153 -2.47 19.83 6.18
N GLN A 154 -1.26 19.68 6.73
CA GLN A 154 -0.02 19.79 5.95
C GLN A 154 0.08 18.71 4.86
N VAL A 155 -0.23 17.46 5.18
CA VAL A 155 -0.22 16.34 4.21
C VAL A 155 -1.27 16.57 3.14
N GLU A 156 -2.48 16.97 3.51
CA GLU A 156 -3.59 17.25 2.60
C GLU A 156 -3.24 18.41 1.65
N THR A 157 -2.70 19.51 2.18
CA THR A 157 -2.26 20.67 1.39
C THR A 157 -1.20 20.25 0.36
N ILE A 158 -0.22 19.44 0.73
CA ILE A 158 0.81 18.96 -0.21
C ILE A 158 0.20 18.01 -1.24
N GLN A 159 -0.65 17.09 -0.82
CA GLN A 159 -1.24 16.06 -1.67
C GLN A 159 -2.14 16.67 -2.76
N TYR A 160 -3.00 17.63 -2.41
CA TYR A 160 -3.95 18.23 -3.35
C TYR A 160 -3.41 19.47 -4.08
N SER A 161 -2.20 19.92 -3.77
CA SER A 161 -1.55 21.04 -4.49
C SER A 161 -0.86 20.62 -5.80
N VAL A 162 -0.76 19.32 -6.09
CA VAL A 162 -0.19 18.85 -7.34
C VAL A 162 -1.24 18.86 -8.48
N PRO A 163 -0.83 18.99 -9.74
CA PRO A 163 -1.76 18.88 -10.87
C PRO A 163 -2.57 17.59 -10.83
N LEU A 164 -3.86 17.64 -11.17
CA LEU A 164 -4.78 16.51 -11.09
C LEU A 164 -4.22 15.23 -11.73
N TRP A 165 -3.71 15.32 -12.95
CA TRP A 165 -3.15 14.17 -13.66
C TRP A 165 -1.98 13.52 -12.91
N LEU A 166 -1.11 14.35 -12.29
CA LEU A 166 0.03 13.86 -11.52
C LEU A 166 -0.45 13.19 -10.23
N GLY A 167 -1.39 13.81 -9.53
CA GLY A 167 -1.98 13.24 -8.33
C GLY A 167 -2.68 11.91 -8.58
N LEU A 168 -3.44 11.79 -9.66
CA LEU A 168 -4.08 10.53 -10.06
C LEU A 168 -3.04 9.41 -10.29
N ILE A 169 -1.91 9.73 -10.92
CA ILE A 169 -0.83 8.74 -11.13
C ILE A 169 -0.18 8.38 -9.79
N LEU A 170 0.26 9.37 -9.01
CA LEU A 170 1.07 9.13 -7.81
C LEU A 170 0.24 8.55 -6.67
N TYR A 171 -0.88 9.19 -6.34
CA TYR A 171 -1.73 8.82 -5.19
C TYR A 171 -2.87 7.89 -5.56
N GLY A 172 -3.38 7.99 -6.80
CA GLY A 172 -4.46 7.14 -7.28
C GLY A 172 -4.01 5.75 -7.75
N LEU A 173 -2.82 5.63 -8.35
CA LEU A 173 -2.35 4.36 -8.92
C LEU A 173 -1.12 3.80 -8.20
N ILE A 174 -0.03 4.57 -8.11
CA ILE A 174 1.27 4.07 -7.62
C ILE A 174 1.21 3.75 -6.13
N SER A 175 0.73 4.69 -5.30
CA SER A 175 0.67 4.50 -3.84
C SER A 175 -0.16 3.28 -3.45
N PRO A 176 -1.41 3.11 -3.93
CA PRO A 176 -2.21 1.93 -3.64
C PRO A 176 -1.54 0.62 -4.04
N MET A 177 -0.91 0.57 -5.22
CA MET A 177 -0.24 -0.66 -5.67
C MET A 177 0.92 -1.04 -4.75
N VAL A 178 1.76 -0.08 -4.39
CA VAL A 178 2.90 -0.28 -3.49
C VAL A 178 2.42 -0.67 -2.10
N GLU A 179 1.42 0.01 -1.58
CA GLU A 179 0.87 -0.24 -0.25
C GLU A 179 0.24 -1.63 -0.17
N GLU A 180 -0.56 -2.04 -1.15
CA GLU A 180 -1.14 -3.39 -1.16
C GLU A 180 -0.06 -4.47 -1.29
N LEU A 181 1.02 -4.23 -2.08
CA LEU A 181 2.15 -5.15 -2.15
C LEU A 181 2.77 -5.38 -0.77
N VAL A 182 3.02 -4.31 -0.02
CA VAL A 182 3.65 -4.39 1.32
C VAL A 182 2.69 -5.01 2.34
N PHE A 183 1.46 -4.47 2.43
CA PHE A 183 0.54 -4.82 3.51
C PHE A 183 -0.21 -6.12 3.24
N ARG A 184 -0.77 -6.35 2.05
CA ARG A 184 -1.54 -7.58 1.73
C ARG A 184 -0.65 -8.65 1.15
N GLY A 185 0.18 -8.28 0.20
CA GLY A 185 1.08 -9.22 -0.46
C GLY A 185 2.11 -9.85 0.47
N VAL A 186 2.68 -9.08 1.40
CA VAL A 186 3.74 -9.60 2.29
C VAL A 186 3.27 -9.73 3.73
N ILE A 187 2.93 -8.63 4.41
CA ILE A 187 2.69 -8.64 5.87
C ILE A 187 1.49 -9.50 6.24
N TYR A 188 0.34 -9.25 5.61
CA TYR A 188 -0.89 -9.99 5.87
C TYR A 188 -0.74 -11.49 5.58
N ASN A 189 -0.14 -11.84 4.46
CA ASN A 189 0.12 -13.23 4.11
C ASN A 189 1.07 -13.92 5.10
N ARG A 190 2.08 -13.22 5.63
CA ARG A 190 2.93 -13.73 6.72
C ARG A 190 2.17 -13.94 8.01
N MET A 191 1.25 -13.02 8.36
CA MET A 191 0.40 -13.17 9.56
C MET A 191 -0.46 -14.44 9.49
N LYS A 192 -1.04 -14.75 8.32
CA LYS A 192 -1.88 -15.95 8.13
C LYS A 192 -1.17 -17.27 8.43
N ARG A 193 0.16 -17.29 8.47
CA ARG A 193 0.94 -18.48 8.85
C ARG A 193 0.87 -18.80 10.34
N PHE A 194 0.56 -17.80 11.18
CA PHE A 194 0.69 -17.92 12.64
C PHE A 194 -0.59 -17.58 13.40
N TYR A 195 -1.50 -16.82 12.82
CA TYR A 195 -2.67 -16.28 13.50
C TYR A 195 -3.96 -16.62 12.75
N SER A 196 -5.08 -16.56 13.47
CA SER A 196 -6.41 -16.71 12.87
C SER A 196 -6.72 -15.53 11.94
N LEU A 197 -7.65 -15.75 11.02
CA LEU A 197 -8.02 -14.77 10.00
C LEU A 197 -8.45 -13.43 10.60
N SER A 198 -9.28 -13.47 11.66
CA SER A 198 -9.76 -12.24 12.33
C SER A 198 -8.61 -11.41 12.91
N TYR A 199 -7.64 -12.06 13.56
CA TYR A 199 -6.44 -11.37 14.05
C TYR A 199 -5.61 -10.78 12.91
N CYS A 200 -5.46 -11.51 11.80
CA CYS A 200 -4.72 -11.00 10.64
C CYS A 200 -5.38 -9.75 10.06
N ILE A 201 -6.70 -9.74 9.91
CA ILE A 201 -7.46 -8.60 9.41
C ILE A 201 -7.24 -7.38 10.30
N VAL A 202 -7.48 -7.51 11.62
CA VAL A 202 -7.38 -6.39 12.55
C VAL A 202 -5.94 -5.88 12.67
N LEU A 203 -4.96 -6.75 12.87
CA LEU A 203 -3.58 -6.34 13.06
C LEU A 203 -2.98 -5.70 11.80
N SER A 204 -3.27 -6.24 10.60
CA SER A 204 -2.79 -5.64 9.36
C SER A 204 -3.45 -4.29 9.09
N ALA A 205 -4.72 -4.12 9.44
CA ALA A 205 -5.43 -2.86 9.32
C ALA A 205 -4.88 -1.79 10.28
N LEU A 206 -4.59 -2.17 11.53
CA LEU A 206 -3.94 -1.27 12.49
C LEU A 206 -2.55 -0.84 12.03
N LEU A 207 -1.74 -1.76 11.52
CA LEU A 207 -0.42 -1.42 10.96
C LEU A 207 -0.55 -0.49 9.75
N PHE A 208 -1.56 -0.71 8.91
CA PHE A 208 -1.84 0.15 7.77
C PHE A 208 -2.26 1.57 8.21
N GLY A 209 -3.09 1.69 9.25
CA GLY A 209 -3.44 2.98 9.83
C GLY A 209 -2.22 3.68 10.44
N ILE A 210 -1.41 2.98 11.25
CA ILE A 210 -0.19 3.52 11.89
C ILE A 210 0.81 4.06 10.85
N PHE A 211 0.89 3.44 9.69
CA PHE A 211 1.75 3.87 8.58
C PHE A 211 1.56 5.34 8.19
N HIS A 212 0.35 5.88 8.32
CA HIS A 212 0.04 7.26 7.94
C HIS A 212 0.48 8.33 8.97
N ALA A 213 0.77 7.92 10.22
CA ALA A 213 1.41 8.73 11.26
C ALA A 213 0.67 10.05 11.63
N ASN A 214 -0.63 10.15 11.43
CA ASN A 214 -1.53 11.19 11.95
C ASN A 214 -2.89 10.56 12.29
N LEU A 215 -3.64 11.18 13.21
CA LEU A 215 -4.86 10.57 13.78
C LEU A 215 -6.00 10.42 12.75
N PRO A 216 -6.36 11.42 11.94
CA PRO A 216 -7.44 11.25 10.96
C PRO A 216 -7.13 10.14 9.96
N GLN A 217 -5.93 10.11 9.39
CA GLN A 217 -5.54 9.07 8.44
C GLN A 217 -5.32 7.70 9.11
N PHE A 218 -4.92 7.66 10.40
CA PHE A 218 -4.88 6.40 11.17
C PHE A 218 -6.26 5.77 11.26
N LEU A 219 -7.28 6.55 11.62
CA LEU A 219 -8.66 6.06 11.74
C LEU A 219 -9.19 5.63 10.37
N TYR A 220 -9.08 6.49 9.37
CA TYR A 220 -9.48 6.19 8.00
C TYR A 220 -8.75 4.96 7.44
N GLY A 221 -7.43 4.94 7.54
CA GLY A 221 -6.60 3.84 7.05
C GLY A 221 -6.88 2.52 7.77
N THR A 222 -7.19 2.55 9.08
CA THR A 222 -7.58 1.32 9.79
C THR A 222 -8.92 0.79 9.28
N CYS A 223 -9.93 1.64 9.12
CA CYS A 223 -11.24 1.22 8.57
C CYS A 223 -11.09 0.67 7.14
N MET A 224 -10.41 1.41 6.27
CA MET A 224 -10.11 0.97 4.90
C MET A 224 -9.27 -0.31 4.89
N GLY A 225 -8.31 -0.42 5.81
CA GLY A 225 -7.46 -1.59 5.98
C GLY A 225 -8.23 -2.88 6.27
N ILE A 226 -9.27 -2.79 7.10
CA ILE A 226 -10.19 -3.92 7.34
C ILE A 226 -10.90 -4.33 6.05
N LEU A 227 -11.47 -3.37 5.31
CA LEU A 227 -12.20 -3.67 4.07
C LEU A 227 -11.29 -4.23 2.99
N LEU A 228 -10.07 -3.71 2.85
CA LEU A 228 -9.07 -4.20 1.90
C LEU A 228 -8.64 -5.65 2.22
N ALA A 229 -8.46 -5.98 3.50
CA ALA A 229 -8.17 -7.35 3.91
C ALA A 229 -9.36 -8.28 3.66
N LEU A 230 -10.59 -7.84 3.96
CA LEU A 230 -11.81 -8.60 3.66
C LEU A 230 -12.01 -8.78 2.15
N CYS A 231 -11.73 -7.74 1.35
CA CYS A 231 -11.76 -7.82 -0.11
C CYS A 231 -10.80 -8.90 -0.62
N TYR A 232 -9.56 -8.92 -0.12
CA TYR A 232 -8.54 -9.90 -0.49
C TYR A 232 -8.96 -11.34 -0.16
N GLU A 233 -9.66 -11.56 0.96
CA GLU A 233 -10.17 -12.89 1.33
C GLU A 233 -11.43 -13.32 0.52
N LYS A 234 -12.28 -12.36 0.15
CA LYS A 234 -13.52 -12.65 -0.56
C LYS A 234 -13.32 -12.81 -2.07
N VAL A 235 -12.38 -12.06 -2.64
CA VAL A 235 -12.02 -12.12 -4.07
C VAL A 235 -10.58 -12.61 -4.15
N PRO A 236 -10.36 -13.92 -4.41
CA PRO A 236 -9.08 -14.57 -4.22
C PRO A 236 -8.06 -14.23 -5.33
N CYS A 237 -7.71 -12.95 -5.42
CA CYS A 237 -6.63 -12.45 -6.26
C CYS A 237 -6.07 -11.14 -5.71
N PHE A 238 -4.79 -10.89 -5.93
CA PHE A 238 -4.11 -9.69 -5.48
C PHE A 238 -4.67 -8.41 -6.11
N GLY A 239 -5.15 -8.47 -7.34
CA GLY A 239 -5.73 -7.32 -8.04
C GLY A 239 -6.98 -6.76 -7.38
N ALA A 240 -7.73 -7.56 -6.62
CA ALA A 240 -8.97 -7.09 -6.00
C ALA A 240 -8.75 -5.97 -4.97
N PRO A 241 -7.92 -6.13 -3.91
CA PRO A 241 -7.66 -5.03 -2.98
C PRO A 241 -6.94 -3.86 -3.66
N VAL A 242 -6.09 -4.10 -4.66
CA VAL A 242 -5.44 -3.02 -5.42
C VAL A 242 -6.47 -2.17 -6.16
N ILE A 243 -7.41 -2.79 -6.89
CA ILE A 243 -8.46 -2.07 -7.63
C ILE A 243 -9.40 -1.33 -6.67
N PHE A 244 -9.78 -1.97 -5.55
CA PHE A 244 -10.56 -1.33 -4.50
C PHE A 244 -9.88 -0.05 -4.02
N HIS A 245 -8.61 -0.14 -3.65
CA HIS A 245 -7.83 0.95 -3.10
C HIS A 245 -7.59 2.07 -4.14
N MET A 246 -7.24 1.70 -5.38
CA MET A 246 -7.11 2.66 -6.48
C MET A 246 -8.41 3.42 -6.72
N ALA A 247 -9.54 2.72 -6.80
CA ALA A 247 -10.84 3.36 -7.02
C ALA A 247 -11.22 4.32 -5.89
N ALA A 248 -10.96 3.92 -4.63
CA ALA A 248 -11.17 4.76 -3.46
C ALA A 248 -10.34 6.06 -3.53
N ASN A 249 -9.04 5.94 -3.78
CA ASN A 249 -8.13 7.09 -3.82
C ASN A 249 -8.41 8.02 -5.00
N ILE A 250 -8.66 7.45 -6.19
CA ILE A 250 -9.01 8.24 -7.40
C ILE A 250 -10.28 9.04 -7.15
N ALA A 251 -11.31 8.42 -6.57
CA ALA A 251 -12.59 9.09 -6.32
C ALA A 251 -12.44 10.26 -5.34
N VAL A 252 -11.74 10.07 -4.23
CA VAL A 252 -11.48 11.14 -3.25
C VAL A 252 -10.61 12.24 -3.85
N PHE A 253 -9.57 11.87 -4.61
CA PHE A 253 -8.68 12.85 -5.24
C PHE A 253 -9.41 13.72 -6.27
N ILE A 254 -10.28 13.13 -7.09
CA ILE A 254 -11.12 13.88 -8.04
C ILE A 254 -12.08 14.80 -7.28
N ALA A 255 -12.75 14.29 -6.23
CA ALA A 255 -13.70 15.09 -5.46
C ALA A 255 -13.05 16.28 -4.75
N ALA A 256 -11.78 16.17 -4.34
CA ALA A 256 -11.03 17.28 -3.73
C ALA A 256 -10.49 18.30 -4.74
N ALA A 257 -10.46 17.96 -6.04
CA ALA A 257 -9.97 18.83 -7.11
C ALA A 257 -11.07 19.63 -7.81
N ILE A 258 -12.35 19.34 -7.53
CA ILE A 258 -13.53 20.01 -8.08
C ILE A 258 -14.09 21.00 -7.06
#